data_c3fab1776ed4bfa838e10c6dc966f429
#
_entry.id   c3fab1776ed4bfa838e10c6dc966f429
#
_cell.length_a   1.000
_cell.length_b   1.000
_cell.length_c   1.000
_cell.angle_alpha   90.00
_cell.angle_beta   90.00
_cell.angle_gamma   90.00
#
_symmetry.space_group_name_H-M   'P 1'
#
loop_
_entity.id
_entity.type
_entity.pdbx_description
1 polymer ?
#
loop_
_entity_poly.entity_id
_entity_poly.type
_entity_poly.pdbx_seq_one_letter_code
_entity_poly.pdbx_strand_id
1 'polypeptide(L)'
;MLDGGLERLIHILRCPPQRVSNVLRSNRSAVPMAEMQANWKWSLAFQCVVNIGVRGSEAIRTRVVEAGMVPIIVKVLDNYLVTSEQIHSQQRKAMTIRENLTYKQSYRAIYPQDDPTVRPATPMDLSLIHI
;
A
#
# COMPACT_ATOMS: atom_id res chain seq x y z
N MET A 1 -14.46 -10.80 -37.94
CA MET A 1 -14.17 -11.71 -36.79
C MET A 1 -13.64 -10.85 -35.65
N LEU A 2 -14.37 -10.71 -34.58
CA LEU A 2 -13.91 -9.99 -33.41
C LEU A 2 -13.08 -10.96 -32.56
N ASP A 3 -11.82 -10.68 -32.44
CA ASP A 3 -10.77 -11.58 -31.93
C ASP A 3 -10.86 -11.83 -30.40
N GLY A 4 -11.91 -11.62 -29.70
CA GLY A 4 -12.04 -11.96 -28.26
C GLY A 4 -10.80 -11.66 -27.37
N GLY A 5 -9.77 -11.04 -27.90
CA GLY A 5 -8.51 -10.76 -27.19
C GLY A 5 -8.70 -9.76 -26.06
N LEU A 6 -9.49 -8.73 -26.28
CA LEU A 6 -9.82 -7.73 -25.26
C LEU A 6 -10.59 -8.36 -24.10
N GLU A 7 -11.56 -9.19 -24.40
CA GLU A 7 -12.40 -9.89 -23.41
C GLU A 7 -11.56 -10.85 -22.55
N ARG A 8 -10.55 -11.50 -23.14
CA ARG A 8 -9.59 -12.35 -22.41
C ARG A 8 -8.71 -11.52 -21.46
N LEU A 9 -8.22 -10.37 -21.90
CA LEU A 9 -7.45 -9.47 -21.06
C LEU A 9 -8.28 -8.99 -19.87
N ILE A 10 -9.51 -8.57 -20.09
CA ILE A 10 -10.42 -8.13 -19.04
C ILE A 10 -10.80 -9.28 -18.10
N HIS A 11 -10.93 -10.49 -18.61
CA HIS A 11 -11.15 -11.67 -17.77
C HIS A 11 -9.98 -11.92 -16.81
N ILE A 12 -8.74 -11.77 -17.26
CA ILE A 12 -7.54 -11.84 -16.39
C ILE A 12 -7.59 -10.76 -15.30
N LEU A 13 -8.02 -9.54 -15.65
CA LEU A 13 -8.06 -8.41 -14.73
C LEU A 13 -9.16 -8.51 -13.68
N ARG A 14 -10.24 -9.25 -13.94
CA ARG A 14 -11.32 -9.49 -12.96
C ARG A 14 -10.87 -10.30 -11.75
N CYS A 15 -9.81 -11.09 -11.90
CA CYS A 15 -9.21 -11.88 -10.83
C CYS A 15 -7.83 -11.30 -10.48
N PRO A 16 -7.75 -10.21 -9.69
CA PRO A 16 -6.46 -9.70 -9.26
C PRO A 16 -5.74 -10.77 -8.45
N PRO A 17 -4.43 -10.94 -8.67
CA PRO A 17 -3.65 -11.85 -7.84
C PRO A 17 -3.81 -11.43 -6.40
N GLN A 18 -4.14 -12.39 -5.57
CA GLN A 18 -4.29 -12.19 -4.13
C GLN A 18 -2.95 -11.65 -3.61
N ARG A 19 -2.90 -10.37 -3.27
CA ARG A 19 -1.82 -9.89 -2.42
C ARG A 19 -1.98 -10.62 -1.10
N VAL A 20 -1.13 -11.58 -0.88
CA VAL A 20 -1.09 -12.26 0.40
C VAL A 20 -0.70 -11.21 1.44
N SER A 21 -1.70 -10.66 2.11
CA SER A 21 -1.54 -9.83 3.31
C SER A 21 -0.76 -10.57 4.40
N ASN A 22 -0.41 -11.81 4.16
CA ASN A 22 0.40 -12.67 5.01
C ASN A 22 1.91 -12.41 4.91
N VAL A 23 2.38 -11.61 3.95
CA VAL A 23 3.82 -11.28 3.83
C VAL A 23 4.31 -10.48 5.04
N LEU A 24 3.42 -9.76 5.73
CA LEU A 24 3.76 -9.07 6.99
C LEU A 24 3.73 -10.00 8.22
N ARG A 25 3.17 -11.19 8.11
CA ARG A 25 3.06 -12.15 9.22
C ARG A 25 4.03 -13.32 9.15
N SER A 26 4.59 -13.60 8.00
CA SER A 26 5.51 -14.72 7.83
C SER A 26 6.92 -14.21 7.55
N ASN A 27 7.75 -14.46 8.53
CA ASN A 27 9.19 -14.35 8.50
C ASN A 27 9.75 -14.94 7.17
N ARG A 28 10.27 -14.10 6.27
CA ARG A 28 11.24 -14.44 5.21
C ARG A 28 10.97 -15.68 4.34
N SER A 29 9.76 -15.99 3.98
CA SER A 29 9.53 -16.95 2.91
C SER A 29 9.53 -16.23 1.58
N ALA A 30 10.40 -16.64 0.68
CA ALA A 30 10.45 -16.16 -0.70
C ALA A 30 9.05 -16.24 -1.32
N VAL A 31 8.62 -15.16 -1.99
CA VAL A 31 7.35 -15.14 -2.73
C VAL A 31 7.33 -16.32 -3.69
N PRO A 32 6.32 -17.19 -3.68
CA PRO A 32 6.25 -18.32 -4.59
C PRO A 32 6.35 -17.87 -6.05
N MET A 33 7.12 -18.54 -6.86
CA MET A 33 7.31 -18.22 -8.28
C MET A 33 5.97 -18.09 -9.02
N ALA A 34 4.99 -18.91 -8.68
CA ALA A 34 3.65 -18.88 -9.25
C ALA A 34 2.92 -17.56 -8.95
N GLU A 35 3.09 -17.01 -7.75
CA GLU A 35 2.50 -15.71 -7.37
C GLU A 35 3.16 -14.55 -8.12
N MET A 36 4.46 -14.59 -8.28
CA MET A 36 5.21 -13.61 -9.07
C MET A 36 4.75 -13.63 -10.54
N GLN A 37 4.57 -14.80 -11.12
CA GLN A 37 4.06 -14.95 -12.48
C GLN A 37 2.62 -14.45 -12.62
N ALA A 38 1.76 -14.72 -11.64
CA ALA A 38 0.38 -14.24 -11.64
C ALA A 38 0.31 -12.70 -11.55
N ASN A 39 1.14 -12.09 -10.70
CA ASN A 39 1.26 -10.65 -10.58
C ASN A 39 1.74 -10.01 -11.88
N TRP A 40 2.74 -10.61 -12.51
CA TRP A 40 3.27 -10.11 -13.79
C TRP A 40 2.25 -10.21 -14.92
N LYS A 41 1.60 -11.35 -15.05
CA LYS A 41 0.54 -11.55 -16.05
C LYS A 41 -0.57 -10.52 -15.89
N TRP A 42 -1.00 -10.26 -14.67
CA TRP A 42 -2.03 -9.27 -14.37
C TRP A 42 -1.57 -7.85 -14.74
N SER A 43 -0.35 -7.47 -14.38
CA SER A 43 0.23 -6.15 -14.69
C SER A 43 0.35 -5.92 -16.19
N LEU A 44 0.81 -6.92 -16.93
CA LEU A 44 0.90 -6.85 -18.41
C LEU A 44 -0.49 -6.72 -19.04
N ALA A 45 -1.46 -7.51 -18.59
CA ALA A 45 -2.84 -7.39 -19.07
C ALA A 45 -3.42 -5.99 -18.81
N PHE A 46 -3.18 -5.43 -17.63
CA PHE A 46 -3.61 -4.07 -17.27
C PHE A 46 -2.97 -3.02 -18.20
N GLN A 47 -1.66 -3.07 -18.41
CA GLN A 47 -0.95 -2.17 -19.32
C GLN A 47 -1.47 -2.27 -20.75
N CYS A 48 -1.73 -3.48 -21.23
CA CYS A 48 -2.29 -3.69 -22.58
C CYS A 48 -3.65 -3.00 -22.72
N VAL A 49 -4.57 -3.22 -21.78
CA VAL A 49 -5.91 -2.62 -21.84
C VAL A 49 -5.87 -1.10 -21.70
N VAL A 50 -5.02 -0.56 -20.83
CA VAL A 50 -4.81 0.89 -20.69
C VAL A 50 -4.29 1.48 -22.01
N ASN A 51 -3.28 0.87 -22.61
CA ASN A 51 -2.74 1.33 -23.90
C ASN A 51 -3.79 1.29 -25.03
N ILE A 52 -4.59 0.24 -25.07
CA ILE A 52 -5.71 0.10 -26.03
C ILE A 52 -6.75 1.21 -25.78
N GLY A 53 -7.10 1.48 -24.54
CA GLY A 53 -8.04 2.51 -24.16
C GLY A 53 -7.57 3.94 -24.47
N VAL A 54 -6.28 4.21 -24.27
CA VAL A 54 -5.70 5.55 -24.51
C VAL A 54 -5.46 5.81 -26.01
N ARG A 55 -4.95 4.83 -26.74
CA ARG A 55 -4.52 4.98 -28.13
C ARG A 55 -5.55 4.48 -29.15
N GLY A 56 -6.54 3.75 -28.71
CA GLY A 56 -7.58 3.19 -29.56
C GLY A 56 -8.52 4.24 -30.14
N SER A 57 -9.16 3.89 -31.26
CA SER A 57 -10.25 4.66 -31.82
C SER A 57 -11.44 4.72 -30.84
N GLU A 58 -12.38 5.62 -31.09
CA GLU A 58 -13.60 5.74 -30.27
C GLU A 58 -14.33 4.41 -30.14
N ALA A 59 -14.48 3.67 -31.25
CA ALA A 59 -15.12 2.36 -31.25
C ALA A 59 -14.39 1.36 -30.34
N ILE A 60 -13.06 1.39 -30.31
CA ILE A 60 -12.28 0.52 -29.42
C ILE A 60 -12.44 0.93 -27.97
N ARG A 61 -12.43 2.23 -27.66
CA ARG A 61 -12.66 2.75 -26.31
C ARG A 61 -14.04 2.38 -25.78
N THR A 62 -15.06 2.50 -26.61
CA THR A 62 -16.42 2.06 -26.27
C THR A 62 -16.45 0.57 -25.92
N ARG A 63 -15.80 -0.28 -26.71
CA ARG A 63 -15.68 -1.72 -26.40
C ARG A 63 -14.97 -2.01 -25.09
N VAL A 64 -13.93 -1.25 -24.74
CA VAL A 64 -13.22 -1.41 -23.46
C VAL A 64 -14.18 -1.14 -22.28
N VAL A 65 -14.99 -0.09 -22.39
CA VAL A 65 -15.99 0.25 -21.38
C VAL A 65 -17.08 -0.83 -21.29
N GLU A 66 -17.64 -1.24 -22.44
CA GLU A 66 -18.70 -2.27 -22.52
C GLU A 66 -18.23 -3.64 -22.00
N ALA A 67 -16.96 -3.97 -22.22
CA ALA A 67 -16.33 -5.19 -21.68
C ALA A 67 -16.16 -5.17 -20.16
N GLY A 68 -16.41 -4.03 -19.49
CA GLY A 68 -16.42 -3.91 -18.03
C GLY A 68 -15.08 -3.50 -17.43
N MET A 69 -14.28 -2.70 -18.12
CA MET A 69 -12.99 -2.21 -17.59
C MET A 69 -13.17 -1.16 -16.48
N VAL A 70 -14.22 -0.35 -16.51
CA VAL A 70 -14.45 0.73 -15.55
C VAL A 70 -14.45 0.25 -14.09
N PRO A 71 -15.26 -0.75 -13.70
CA PRO A 71 -15.23 -1.25 -12.31
C PRO A 71 -13.87 -1.82 -11.90
N ILE A 72 -13.09 -2.36 -12.83
CA ILE A 72 -11.73 -2.84 -12.55
C ILE A 72 -10.82 -1.67 -12.21
N ILE A 73 -10.85 -0.58 -13.00
CA ILE A 73 -10.06 0.63 -12.73
C ILE A 73 -10.43 1.21 -11.37
N VAL A 74 -11.71 1.35 -11.07
CA VAL A 74 -12.19 1.85 -9.77
C VAL A 74 -11.62 1.02 -8.63
N LYS A 75 -11.71 -0.30 -8.71
CA LYS A 75 -11.17 -1.21 -7.70
C LYS A 75 -9.64 -1.09 -7.53
N VAL A 76 -8.92 -0.89 -8.63
CA VAL A 76 -7.45 -0.69 -8.58
C VAL A 76 -7.13 0.62 -7.87
N LEU A 77 -7.85 1.71 -8.17
CA LEU A 77 -7.67 3.01 -7.54
C LEU A 77 -8.03 2.97 -6.05
N ASP A 78 -9.12 2.35 -5.68
CA ASP A 78 -9.51 2.18 -4.27
C ASP A 78 -8.44 1.43 -3.49
N ASN A 79 -7.93 0.32 -4.03
CA ASN A 79 -6.84 -0.43 -3.40
C ASN A 79 -5.56 0.40 -3.28
N TYR A 80 -5.26 1.24 -4.26
CA TYR A 80 -4.11 2.14 -4.20
C TYR A 80 -4.27 3.18 -3.09
N LEU A 81 -5.43 3.80 -2.96
CA LEU A 81 -5.72 4.80 -1.93
C LEU A 81 -5.59 4.20 -0.53
N VAL A 82 -6.22 3.05 -0.28
CA VAL A 82 -6.12 2.34 0.99
C VAL A 82 -4.67 1.99 1.34
N THR A 83 -3.91 1.48 0.37
CA THR A 83 -2.50 1.13 0.58
C THR A 83 -1.66 2.38 0.86
N SER A 84 -1.90 3.48 0.14
CA SER A 84 -1.22 4.76 0.33
C SER A 84 -1.45 5.31 1.74
N GLU A 85 -2.69 5.31 2.23
CA GLU A 85 -3.03 5.74 3.58
C GLU A 85 -2.35 4.89 4.65
N GLN A 86 -2.28 3.57 4.46
CA GLN A 86 -1.57 2.66 5.36
C GLN A 86 -0.08 2.98 5.42
N ILE A 87 0.56 3.22 4.28
CA ILE A 87 1.98 3.58 4.21
C ILE A 87 2.22 4.91 4.93
N HIS A 88 1.40 5.92 4.68
CA HIS A 88 1.52 7.21 5.35
C HIS A 88 1.32 7.11 6.87
N SER A 89 0.38 6.30 7.32
CA SER A 89 0.16 6.08 8.75
C SER A 89 1.35 5.38 9.42
N GLN A 90 1.96 4.41 8.75
CA GLN A 90 3.16 3.72 9.25
C GLN A 90 4.36 4.65 9.29
N GLN A 91 4.55 5.49 8.27
CA GLN A 91 5.64 6.48 8.24
C GLN A 91 5.51 7.49 9.39
N ARG A 92 4.30 8.02 9.66
CA ARG A 92 4.07 8.92 10.81
C ARG A 92 4.42 8.24 12.12
N LYS A 93 3.97 7.00 12.35
CA LYS A 93 4.32 6.24 13.56
C LYS A 93 5.83 6.02 13.70
N ALA A 94 6.52 5.69 12.61
CA ALA A 94 7.96 5.50 12.62
C ALA A 94 8.72 6.81 12.94
N MET A 95 8.26 7.94 12.41
CA MET A 95 8.84 9.26 12.73
C MET A 95 8.66 9.59 14.21
N THR A 96 7.47 9.41 14.76
CA THR A 96 7.19 9.67 16.19
C THR A 96 8.08 8.80 17.10
N ILE A 97 8.25 7.52 16.76
CA ILE A 97 9.14 6.62 17.52
C ILE A 97 10.60 7.12 17.45
N ARG A 98 11.04 7.53 16.27
CA ARG A 98 12.40 8.04 16.07
C ARG A 98 12.65 9.32 16.87
N GLU A 99 11.73 10.26 16.86
CA GLU A 99 11.80 11.51 17.66
C GLU A 99 11.86 11.20 19.16
N ASN A 100 11.02 10.28 19.63
CA ASN A 100 11.02 9.88 21.03
C ASN A 100 12.33 9.20 21.45
N LEU A 101 12.92 8.40 20.56
CA LEU A 101 14.23 7.76 20.83
C LEU A 101 15.35 8.80 20.86
N THR A 102 15.35 9.77 19.95
CA THR A 102 16.34 10.86 19.93
C THR A 102 16.23 11.71 21.18
N TYR A 103 15.02 12.04 21.61
CA TYR A 103 14.78 12.77 22.85
C TYR A 103 15.31 12.02 24.08
N LYS A 104 15.00 10.72 24.19
CA LYS A 104 15.51 9.88 25.28
C LYS A 104 17.04 9.79 25.31
N GLN A 105 17.67 9.69 24.14
CA GLN A 105 19.13 9.67 24.02
C GLN A 105 19.74 10.99 24.45
N SER A 106 19.18 12.12 24.01
CA SER A 106 19.63 13.45 24.40
C SER A 106 19.48 13.67 25.90
N TYR A 107 18.36 13.26 26.46
CA TYR A 107 18.10 13.37 27.91
C TYR A 107 19.11 12.54 28.72
N ARG A 108 19.40 11.31 28.28
CA ARG A 108 20.36 10.41 28.92
C ARG A 108 21.79 10.93 28.83
N ALA A 109 22.14 11.67 27.75
CA ALA A 109 23.44 12.30 27.60
C ALA A 109 23.63 13.52 28.51
N ILE A 110 22.54 14.25 28.81
CA ILE A 110 22.57 15.45 29.67
C ILE A 110 22.54 15.05 31.16
N TYR A 111 21.83 13.98 31.48
CA TYR A 111 21.66 13.48 32.85
C TYR A 111 22.14 12.02 32.95
N PRO A 112 23.43 11.78 33.10
CA PRO A 112 23.95 10.44 33.38
C PRO A 112 23.34 9.93 34.69
N GLN A 113 22.78 8.75 34.68
CA GLN A 113 22.10 8.14 35.83
C GLN A 113 23.09 7.57 36.85
N ASP A 114 23.86 8.43 37.51
CA ASP A 114 24.69 8.01 38.64
C ASP A 114 24.20 8.56 39.99
N ASP A 115 23.03 9.23 40.01
CA ASP A 115 22.45 9.74 41.26
C ASP A 115 21.08 9.08 41.54
N PRO A 116 21.02 8.17 42.54
CA PRO A 116 19.78 7.50 42.92
C PRO A 116 18.75 8.45 43.58
N THR A 117 19.09 9.73 43.79
CA THR A 117 18.21 10.70 44.46
C THR A 117 17.35 11.52 43.50
N VAL A 118 17.64 11.49 42.19
CA VAL A 118 16.85 12.25 41.21
C VAL A 118 15.74 11.34 40.66
N ARG A 119 14.56 11.36 41.27
CA ARG A 119 13.36 10.81 40.65
C ARG A 119 13.06 11.60 39.38
N PRO A 120 12.90 10.95 38.20
CA PRO A 120 12.44 11.63 37.02
C PRO A 120 11.03 12.17 37.31
N ALA A 121 10.85 13.49 37.09
CA ALA A 121 9.52 14.09 37.09
C ALA A 121 8.70 13.34 36.02
N THR A 122 7.61 12.73 36.44
CA THR A 122 6.64 12.11 35.55
C THR A 122 6.21 13.17 34.54
N PRO A 123 6.24 12.87 33.23
CA PRO A 123 5.66 13.79 32.24
C PRO A 123 4.23 14.07 32.67
N MET A 124 3.91 15.35 32.86
CA MET A 124 2.53 15.75 33.14
C MET A 124 1.66 15.22 32.02
N ASP A 125 0.69 14.41 32.40
CA ASP A 125 -0.34 13.90 31.51
C ASP A 125 -1.15 15.10 30.99
N LEU A 126 -0.86 15.51 29.76
CA LEU A 126 -1.55 16.60 29.08
C LEU A 126 -3.01 16.25 28.72
N SER A 127 -3.47 15.05 29.11
CA SER A 127 -4.85 14.60 28.89
C SER A 127 -5.88 15.32 29.78
N LEU A 128 -5.44 16.12 30.76
CA LEU A 128 -6.33 16.87 31.68
C LEU A 128 -6.58 18.32 31.26
N ILE A 129 -6.05 18.82 30.16
CA ILE A 129 -6.39 20.14 29.61
C ILE A 129 -7.51 19.96 28.57
N HIS A 130 -8.68 19.58 29.04
CA HIS A 130 -9.94 19.80 28.37
C HIS A 130 -10.58 21.06 28.94
N ILE A 131 -10.46 22.13 28.17
CA ILE A 131 -11.37 23.25 28.20
C ILE A 131 -12.02 23.39 26.84
#